data_6dcf1a16f94616e96aa35aec5eff2f7e
#
_entry.id   6dcf1a16f94616e96aa35aec5eff2f7e
#
_cell.length_a   1.000
_cell.length_b   1.000
_cell.length_c   1.000
_cell.angle_alpha   90.00
_cell.angle_beta   90.00
_cell.angle_gamma   90.00
#
_symmetry.space_group_name_H-M   'P 1'
#
loop_
_entity.id
_entity.type
_entity.pdbx_description
1 polymer ?
#
loop_
_entity_poly.entity_id
_entity_poly.type
_entity_poly.pdbx_seq_one_letter_code
_entity_poly.pdbx_strand_id
1 'polypeptide(L)'
;MTFLATVVRVLVASPSDVPEARDAVESALNSWNLRYAAKRQIVVLPWRWESSSVPLLGKHPQALINEQGVDDADIIIAIFGSHLGSPTPDAVSGTVEEIERSLANGKPVHPYFSTASLPHDVDIEQLQGLRQFKEELQKKGLLGEFDDVRQLENQIWAAVEHDIEKLEISGQLTPNMQKGIRFKVDSKQERIQKSVDAKGRI
;
A
#
# COMPACT_ATOMS: atom_id res chain seq x y z
N MET A 1 25.05 1.04 0.31
CA MET A 1 24.95 2.50 0.08
C MET A 1 23.58 2.94 0.54
N THR A 2 23.48 3.99 1.37
CA THR A 2 22.19 4.54 1.81
C THR A 2 21.68 5.57 0.80
N PHE A 3 20.35 5.68 0.64
CA PHE A 3 19.72 6.68 -0.22
C PHE A 3 18.44 7.21 0.44
N LEU A 4 18.03 8.41 0.08
CA LEU A 4 16.72 8.95 0.44
C LEU A 4 15.69 8.46 -0.56
N ALA A 5 14.50 8.14 -0.08
CA ALA A 5 13.42 7.69 -0.94
C ALA A 5 12.08 8.31 -0.52
N THR A 6 11.23 8.54 -1.50
CA THR A 6 9.79 8.78 -1.27
C THR A 6 9.13 7.43 -1.02
N VAL A 7 8.32 7.34 0.02
CA VAL A 7 7.58 6.12 0.35
C VAL A 7 6.16 6.25 -0.17
N VAL A 8 5.76 5.31 -1.01
CA VAL A 8 4.39 5.14 -1.52
C VAL A 8 3.76 3.96 -0.79
N ARG A 9 2.72 4.22 -0.01
CA ARG A 9 2.03 3.17 0.76
C ARG A 9 0.99 2.47 -0.09
N VAL A 10 1.06 1.15 -0.16
CA VAL A 10 0.16 0.32 -0.93
C VAL A 10 -0.67 -0.54 0.01
N LEU A 11 -1.96 -0.22 0.15
CA LEU A 11 -2.90 -1.04 0.90
C LEU A 11 -3.22 -2.31 0.13
N VAL A 12 -3.11 -3.46 0.78
CA VAL A 12 -3.58 -4.76 0.27
C VAL A 12 -4.87 -5.11 0.99
N ALA A 13 -5.98 -4.80 0.35
CA ALA A 13 -7.34 -5.00 0.84
C ALA A 13 -7.89 -6.33 0.34
N SER A 14 -8.38 -7.20 1.22
CA SER A 14 -8.99 -8.46 0.81
C SER A 14 -9.80 -9.11 1.95
N PRO A 15 -10.81 -9.92 1.61
CA PRO A 15 -11.39 -10.88 2.53
C PRO A 15 -10.36 -11.93 2.96
N SER A 16 -10.71 -12.76 3.96
CA SER A 16 -9.77 -13.72 4.56
C SER A 16 -9.45 -14.94 3.69
N ASP A 17 -10.21 -15.19 2.64
CA ASP A 17 -10.17 -16.40 1.81
C ASP A 17 -9.05 -16.44 0.74
N VAL A 18 -8.23 -15.40 0.64
CA VAL A 18 -7.17 -15.26 -0.38
C VAL A 18 -5.76 -15.04 0.21
N PRO A 19 -5.29 -15.84 1.18
CA PRO A 19 -4.00 -15.61 1.82
C PRO A 19 -2.82 -15.69 0.84
N GLU A 20 -2.82 -16.67 -0.06
CA GLU A 20 -1.76 -16.84 -1.05
C GLU A 20 -1.68 -15.67 -2.04
N ALA A 21 -2.82 -15.14 -2.45
CA ALA A 21 -2.87 -13.97 -3.32
C ALA A 21 -2.35 -12.70 -2.62
N ARG A 22 -2.66 -12.53 -1.32
CA ARG A 22 -2.08 -11.44 -0.51
C ARG A 22 -0.57 -11.52 -0.42
N ASP A 23 -0.04 -12.72 -0.18
CA ASP A 23 1.40 -12.96 -0.10
C ASP A 23 2.08 -12.71 -1.45
N ALA A 24 1.42 -13.08 -2.55
CA ALA A 24 1.91 -12.82 -3.90
C ALA A 24 1.97 -11.30 -4.19
N VAL A 25 0.97 -10.52 -3.80
CA VAL A 25 1.01 -9.06 -3.95
C VAL A 25 2.15 -8.46 -3.15
N GLU A 26 2.32 -8.84 -1.89
CA GLU A 26 3.43 -8.36 -1.06
C GLU A 26 4.79 -8.75 -1.65
N SER A 27 4.92 -9.97 -2.17
CA SER A 27 6.11 -10.45 -2.87
C SER A 27 6.41 -9.61 -4.12
N ALA A 28 5.40 -9.30 -4.93
CA ALA A 28 5.53 -8.46 -6.11
C ALA A 28 6.03 -7.06 -5.76
N LEU A 29 5.45 -6.42 -4.74
CA LEU A 29 5.86 -5.09 -4.26
C LEU A 29 7.30 -5.10 -3.74
N ASN A 30 7.68 -6.10 -2.95
CA ASN A 30 9.05 -6.25 -2.46
C ASN A 30 10.04 -6.51 -3.59
N SER A 31 9.67 -7.30 -4.59
CA SER A 31 10.49 -7.55 -5.79
C SER A 31 10.67 -6.28 -6.62
N TRP A 32 9.64 -5.44 -6.72
CA TRP A 32 9.72 -4.12 -7.33
C TRP A 32 10.74 -3.23 -6.59
N ASN A 33 10.69 -3.19 -5.26
CA ASN A 33 11.62 -2.42 -4.44
C ASN A 33 13.08 -2.87 -4.67
N LEU A 34 13.33 -4.18 -4.68
CA LEU A 34 14.67 -4.71 -4.92
C LEU A 34 15.25 -4.25 -6.26
N ARG A 35 14.41 -4.09 -7.28
CA ARG A 35 14.83 -3.74 -8.63
C ARG A 35 14.96 -2.25 -8.87
N TYR A 36 14.05 -1.45 -8.31
CA TYR A 36 13.88 -0.06 -8.70
C TYR A 36 14.07 0.96 -7.58
N ALA A 37 13.93 0.59 -6.31
CA ALA A 37 13.90 1.56 -5.22
C ALA A 37 15.14 2.47 -5.19
N ALA A 38 16.34 1.92 -5.30
CA ALA A 38 17.56 2.71 -5.28
C ALA A 38 17.71 3.61 -6.53
N LYS A 39 17.26 3.13 -7.70
CA LYS A 39 17.37 3.85 -8.97
C LYS A 39 16.36 4.98 -9.07
N ARG A 40 15.11 4.73 -8.64
CA ARG A 40 14.02 5.72 -8.73
C ARG A 40 13.88 6.58 -7.47
N GLN A 41 14.57 6.22 -6.39
CA GLN A 41 14.42 6.84 -5.07
C GLN A 41 12.96 6.78 -4.56
N ILE A 42 12.29 5.68 -4.85
CA ILE A 42 10.91 5.39 -4.44
C ILE A 42 10.88 4.01 -3.80
N VAL A 43 10.18 3.88 -2.69
CA VAL A 43 9.88 2.61 -2.02
C VAL A 43 8.39 2.41 -2.01
N VAL A 44 7.89 1.31 -2.58
CA VAL A 44 6.50 0.90 -2.43
C VAL A 44 6.36 0.05 -1.17
N LEU A 45 5.64 0.55 -0.19
CA LEU A 45 5.51 -0.08 1.13
C LEU A 45 4.17 -0.79 1.25
N PRO A 46 4.13 -2.14 1.22
CA PRO A 46 2.89 -2.87 1.44
C PRO A 46 2.37 -2.65 2.86
N TRP A 47 1.07 -2.44 2.99
CA TRP A 47 0.37 -2.39 4.25
C TRP A 47 -0.77 -3.41 4.25
N ARG A 48 -0.77 -4.30 5.24
CA ARG A 48 -1.79 -5.33 5.45
C ARG A 48 -2.25 -5.23 6.90
N TRP A 49 -3.55 -5.25 7.12
CA TRP A 49 -4.08 -5.12 8.49
C TRP A 49 -3.60 -6.25 9.42
N GLU A 50 -3.41 -7.47 8.90
CA GLU A 50 -2.99 -8.63 9.69
C GLU A 50 -1.60 -8.50 10.31
N SER A 51 -0.69 -7.82 9.62
CA SER A 51 0.73 -7.68 10.02
C SER A 51 1.11 -6.27 10.44
N SER A 52 0.36 -5.26 9.99
CA SER A 52 0.74 -3.85 10.14
C SER A 52 -0.14 -3.09 11.14
N SER A 53 -1.35 -3.61 11.47
CA SER A 53 -2.21 -2.95 12.45
C SER A 53 -1.78 -3.24 13.88
N VAL A 54 -2.01 -2.27 14.75
CA VAL A 54 -1.77 -2.39 16.20
C VAL A 54 -3.09 -2.62 16.91
N PRO A 55 -3.22 -3.65 17.79
CA PRO A 55 -4.42 -3.86 18.58
C PRO A 55 -4.78 -2.63 19.42
N LEU A 56 -6.00 -2.13 19.25
CA LEU A 56 -6.49 -0.95 19.97
C LEU A 56 -7.97 -1.17 20.32
N LEU A 57 -8.39 -0.66 21.46
CA LEU A 57 -9.80 -0.65 21.90
C LEU A 57 -10.40 0.74 21.79
N GLY A 58 -11.72 0.82 21.72
CA GLY A 58 -12.47 2.08 21.79
C GLY A 58 -13.27 2.45 20.56
N LYS A 59 -13.07 1.75 19.43
CA LYS A 59 -13.84 1.92 18.18
C LYS A 59 -14.12 0.56 17.54
N HIS A 60 -14.99 0.54 16.53
CA HIS A 60 -15.20 -0.63 15.71
C HIS A 60 -13.89 -1.06 15.04
N PRO A 61 -13.57 -2.36 14.91
CA PRO A 61 -12.31 -2.82 14.31
C PRO A 61 -12.02 -2.21 12.94
N GLN A 62 -13.01 -2.12 12.04
CA GLN A 62 -12.82 -1.51 10.72
C GLN A 62 -12.43 -0.02 10.81
N ALA A 63 -13.04 0.73 11.72
CA ALA A 63 -12.68 2.13 11.91
C ALA A 63 -11.22 2.31 12.34
N LEU A 64 -10.69 1.38 13.17
CA LEU A 64 -9.29 1.39 13.57
C LEU A 64 -8.36 1.01 12.41
N ILE A 65 -8.75 0.07 11.56
CA ILE A 65 -8.01 -0.30 10.35
C ILE A 65 -7.96 0.89 9.40
N ASN A 66 -9.09 1.55 9.17
CA ASN A 66 -9.18 2.73 8.32
C ASN A 66 -8.22 3.84 8.77
N GLU A 67 -8.21 4.16 10.07
CA GLU A 67 -7.33 5.19 10.63
C GLU A 67 -5.84 4.81 10.59
N GLN A 68 -5.51 3.54 10.75
CA GLN A 68 -4.11 3.08 10.80
C GLN A 68 -3.49 2.86 9.42
N GLY A 69 -4.28 2.58 8.40
CA GLY A 69 -3.75 2.19 7.10
C GLY A 69 -4.49 2.75 5.88
N VAL A 70 -5.82 2.64 5.83
CA VAL A 70 -6.59 3.03 4.64
C VAL A 70 -6.44 4.52 4.32
N ASP A 71 -6.52 5.37 5.35
CA ASP A 71 -6.44 6.83 5.18
C ASP A 71 -5.06 7.29 4.71
N ASP A 72 -4.02 6.59 5.13
CA ASP A 72 -2.62 6.90 4.82
C ASP A 72 -2.10 6.21 3.54
N ALA A 73 -2.88 5.29 2.94
CA ALA A 73 -2.48 4.61 1.72
C ALA A 73 -2.52 5.56 0.51
N ASP A 74 -1.57 5.39 -0.41
CA ASP A 74 -1.50 6.14 -1.66
C ASP A 74 -2.13 5.34 -2.81
N ILE A 75 -2.02 4.02 -2.78
CA ILE A 75 -2.52 3.07 -3.79
C ILE A 75 -3.25 1.94 -3.08
N ILE A 76 -4.36 1.48 -3.64
CA ILE A 76 -5.11 0.34 -3.10
C ILE A 76 -5.12 -0.80 -4.11
N ILE A 77 -4.71 -1.99 -3.65
CA ILE A 77 -4.84 -3.25 -4.37
C ILE A 77 -5.88 -4.07 -3.63
N ALA A 78 -7.03 -4.27 -4.25
CA ALA A 78 -8.13 -5.04 -3.69
C ALA A 78 -8.21 -6.42 -4.36
N ILE A 79 -8.26 -7.49 -3.57
CA ILE A 79 -8.22 -8.87 -4.08
C ILE A 79 -9.43 -9.62 -3.55
N PHE A 80 -10.12 -10.33 -4.44
CA PHE A 80 -11.28 -11.13 -4.10
C PHE A 80 -11.12 -12.56 -4.62
N GLY A 81 -11.42 -13.52 -3.77
CA GLY A 81 -11.55 -14.94 -4.10
C GLY A 81 -13.00 -15.34 -4.35
N SER A 82 -13.60 -16.01 -3.37
CA SER A 82 -14.99 -16.45 -3.37
C SER A 82 -15.87 -15.70 -2.36
N HIS A 83 -15.28 -14.84 -1.51
CA HIS A 83 -15.98 -14.11 -0.46
C HIS A 83 -15.99 -12.61 -0.71
N LEU A 84 -17.08 -11.97 -0.31
CA LEU A 84 -17.17 -10.51 -0.26
C LEU A 84 -16.53 -9.95 1.02
N GLY A 85 -16.59 -10.71 2.10
CA GLY A 85 -16.09 -10.38 3.43
C GLY A 85 -17.19 -10.09 4.45
N SER A 86 -16.78 -9.83 5.69
CA SER A 86 -17.73 -9.60 6.78
C SER A 86 -18.29 -8.18 6.75
N PRO A 87 -19.59 -7.99 7.03
CA PRO A 87 -20.23 -6.69 7.09
C PRO A 87 -19.59 -5.77 8.14
N THR A 88 -19.60 -4.47 7.86
CA THR A 88 -19.26 -3.41 8.79
C THR A 88 -20.49 -2.53 9.07
N PRO A 89 -20.44 -1.59 10.03
CA PRO A 89 -21.53 -0.65 10.22
C PRO A 89 -21.85 0.22 9.00
N ASP A 90 -20.84 0.49 8.15
CA ASP A 90 -20.91 1.46 7.07
C ASP A 90 -20.97 0.83 5.67
N ALA A 91 -20.63 -0.49 5.55
CA ALA A 91 -20.58 -1.18 4.25
C ALA A 91 -20.94 -2.68 4.33
N VAL A 92 -21.21 -3.26 3.18
CA VAL A 92 -21.49 -4.71 3.04
C VAL A 92 -20.29 -5.60 3.38
N SER A 93 -19.07 -5.05 3.35
CA SER A 93 -17.87 -5.68 3.92
C SER A 93 -16.77 -4.68 4.17
N GLY A 94 -15.78 -5.06 5.02
CA GLY A 94 -14.61 -4.23 5.29
C GLY A 94 -13.82 -3.90 4.03
N THR A 95 -13.60 -4.87 3.15
CA THR A 95 -12.90 -4.64 1.87
C THR A 95 -13.67 -3.68 0.96
N VAL A 96 -15.00 -3.76 0.93
CA VAL A 96 -15.84 -2.80 0.18
C VAL A 96 -15.72 -1.41 0.77
N GLU A 97 -15.77 -1.26 2.09
CA GLU A 97 -15.58 0.03 2.79
C GLU A 97 -14.22 0.66 2.47
N GLU A 98 -13.15 -0.13 2.48
CA GLU A 98 -11.80 0.32 2.11
C GLU A 98 -11.73 0.84 0.68
N ILE A 99 -12.37 0.14 -0.27
CA ILE A 99 -12.47 0.56 -1.67
C ILE A 99 -13.26 1.86 -1.80
N GLU A 100 -14.48 1.92 -1.26
CA GLU A 100 -15.36 3.08 -1.40
C GLU A 100 -14.75 4.32 -0.75
N ARG A 101 -14.19 4.18 0.45
CA ARG A 101 -13.47 5.25 1.15
C ARG A 101 -12.29 5.78 0.34
N SER A 102 -11.54 4.89 -0.28
CA SER A 102 -10.37 5.26 -1.09
C SER A 102 -10.77 5.95 -2.38
N LEU A 103 -11.80 5.45 -3.08
CA LEU A 103 -12.35 6.10 -4.27
C LEU A 103 -12.90 7.49 -3.96
N ALA A 104 -13.60 7.65 -2.83
CA ALA A 104 -14.12 8.96 -2.40
C ALA A 104 -12.99 9.97 -2.15
N ASN A 105 -11.79 9.52 -1.76
CA ASN A 105 -10.59 10.33 -1.57
C ASN A 105 -9.75 10.48 -2.85
N GLY A 106 -10.22 10.00 -4.01
CA GLY A 106 -9.54 10.14 -5.30
C GLY A 106 -8.27 9.27 -5.44
N LYS A 107 -8.13 8.23 -4.60
CA LYS A 107 -6.98 7.33 -4.65
C LYS A 107 -7.15 6.29 -5.76
N PRO A 108 -6.07 5.86 -6.42
CA PRO A 108 -6.12 4.74 -7.37
C PRO A 108 -6.49 3.44 -6.64
N VAL A 109 -7.46 2.72 -7.20
CA VAL A 109 -7.94 1.44 -6.68
C VAL A 109 -7.90 0.42 -7.81
N HIS A 110 -7.16 -0.67 -7.60
CA HIS A 110 -6.99 -1.77 -8.55
C HIS A 110 -7.69 -3.03 -8.02
N PRO A 111 -8.92 -3.32 -8.44
CA PRO A 111 -9.63 -4.52 -8.00
C PRO A 111 -9.30 -5.71 -8.90
N TYR A 112 -8.94 -6.84 -8.25
CA TYR A 112 -8.61 -8.12 -8.88
C TYR A 112 -9.50 -9.22 -8.36
N PHE A 113 -10.05 -10.04 -9.26
CA PHE A 113 -10.95 -11.14 -8.94
C PHE A 113 -10.34 -12.46 -9.38
N SER A 114 -10.30 -13.43 -8.47
CA SER A 114 -9.89 -14.78 -8.80
C SER A 114 -10.89 -15.46 -9.72
N THR A 115 -10.36 -16.12 -10.76
CA THR A 115 -11.11 -17.01 -11.66
C THR A 115 -10.75 -18.48 -11.42
N ALA A 116 -9.94 -18.77 -10.39
CA ALA A 116 -9.61 -20.13 -9.98
C ALA A 116 -10.85 -20.93 -9.61
N SER A 117 -10.72 -22.26 -9.60
CA SER A 117 -11.81 -23.15 -9.19
C SER A 117 -12.30 -22.82 -7.79
N LEU A 118 -13.61 -22.75 -7.61
CA LEU A 118 -14.23 -22.50 -6.31
C LEU A 118 -13.99 -23.69 -5.35
N PRO A 119 -13.80 -23.44 -4.04
CA PRO A 119 -13.80 -24.47 -3.03
C PRO A 119 -15.08 -25.28 -3.05
N HIS A 120 -14.99 -26.57 -2.64
CA HIS A 120 -16.17 -27.45 -2.60
C HIS A 120 -17.24 -26.96 -1.60
N ASP A 121 -16.81 -26.30 -0.55
CA ASP A 121 -17.61 -25.76 0.56
C ASP A 121 -17.81 -24.24 0.48
N VAL A 122 -17.85 -23.70 -0.74
CA VAL A 122 -18.02 -22.25 -0.96
C VAL A 122 -19.33 -21.75 -0.34
N ASP A 123 -19.24 -20.64 0.38
CA ASP A 123 -20.40 -19.91 0.89
C ASP A 123 -21.15 -19.24 -0.26
N ILE A 124 -22.37 -19.71 -0.54
CA ILE A 124 -23.17 -19.24 -1.67
C ILE A 124 -23.63 -17.79 -1.48
N GLU A 125 -23.93 -17.37 -0.26
CA GLU A 125 -24.36 -15.97 0.01
C GLU A 125 -23.22 -15.01 -0.21
N GLN A 126 -22.01 -15.34 0.29
CA GLN A 126 -20.80 -14.58 0.06
C GLN A 126 -20.45 -14.48 -1.43
N LEU A 127 -20.54 -15.59 -2.15
CA LEU A 127 -20.28 -15.62 -3.59
C LEU A 127 -21.30 -14.79 -4.40
N GLN A 128 -22.58 -14.83 -4.02
CA GLN A 128 -23.61 -14.03 -4.66
C GLN A 128 -23.38 -12.54 -4.42
N GLY A 129 -23.08 -12.15 -3.18
CA GLY A 129 -22.72 -10.77 -2.83
C GLY A 129 -21.51 -10.27 -3.62
N LEU A 130 -20.47 -11.11 -3.72
CA LEU A 130 -19.27 -10.80 -4.48
C LEU A 130 -19.57 -10.58 -5.98
N ARG A 131 -20.42 -11.42 -6.58
CA ARG A 131 -20.81 -11.28 -7.99
C ARG A 131 -21.56 -9.98 -8.24
N GLN A 132 -22.50 -9.64 -7.38
CA GLN A 132 -23.24 -8.37 -7.48
C GLN A 132 -22.28 -7.17 -7.36
N PHE A 133 -21.38 -7.19 -6.39
CA PHE A 133 -20.39 -6.16 -6.22
C PHE A 133 -19.45 -6.03 -7.44
N LYS A 134 -19.02 -7.16 -8.01
CA LYS A 134 -18.21 -7.18 -9.23
C LYS A 134 -18.94 -6.51 -10.40
N GLU A 135 -20.25 -6.82 -10.60
CA GLU A 135 -21.08 -6.19 -11.64
C GLU A 135 -21.22 -4.67 -11.44
N GLU A 136 -21.30 -4.21 -10.19
CA GLU A 136 -21.35 -2.78 -9.89
C GLU A 136 -20.02 -2.08 -10.20
N LEU A 137 -18.90 -2.70 -9.86
CA LEU A 137 -17.57 -2.17 -10.16
C LEU A 137 -17.30 -2.14 -11.68
N GLN A 138 -17.76 -3.14 -12.43
CA GLN A 138 -17.63 -3.18 -13.90
C GLN A 138 -18.27 -1.97 -14.58
N LYS A 139 -19.31 -1.40 -14.00
CA LYS A 139 -19.96 -0.16 -14.50
C LYS A 139 -19.12 1.09 -14.20
N LYS A 140 -18.19 1.02 -13.25
CA LYS A 140 -17.39 2.16 -12.78
C LYS A 140 -15.97 2.16 -13.34
N GLY A 141 -15.45 1.02 -13.82
CA GLY A 141 -14.07 0.95 -14.30
C GLY A 141 -13.66 -0.42 -14.83
N LEU A 142 -12.34 -0.56 -15.05
CA LEU A 142 -11.73 -1.81 -15.47
C LEU A 142 -11.40 -2.66 -14.26
N LEU A 143 -11.64 -3.96 -14.37
CA LEU A 143 -11.32 -4.95 -13.32
C LEU A 143 -10.23 -5.90 -13.83
N GLY A 144 -9.33 -6.31 -12.93
CA GLY A 144 -8.37 -7.37 -13.16
C GLY A 144 -8.97 -8.74 -12.84
N GLU A 145 -8.53 -9.77 -13.54
CA GLU A 145 -8.85 -11.17 -13.26
C GLU A 145 -7.55 -11.97 -13.23
N PHE A 146 -7.47 -12.96 -12.37
CA PHE A 146 -6.32 -13.87 -12.28
C PHE A 146 -6.77 -15.29 -11.96
N ASP A 147 -6.12 -16.27 -12.52
CA ASP A 147 -6.34 -17.70 -12.26
C ASP A 147 -5.22 -18.30 -11.39
N ASP A 148 -4.05 -17.69 -11.37
CA ASP A 148 -2.93 -18.07 -10.53
C ASP A 148 -2.17 -16.85 -9.97
N VAL A 149 -1.35 -17.09 -8.94
CA VAL A 149 -0.59 -16.05 -8.24
C VAL A 149 0.46 -15.38 -9.12
N ARG A 150 1.02 -16.05 -10.12
CA ARG A 150 2.03 -15.46 -11.01
C ARG A 150 1.41 -14.46 -11.97
N GLN A 151 0.21 -14.78 -12.45
CA GLN A 151 -0.55 -13.83 -13.26
C GLN A 151 -0.87 -12.59 -12.44
N LEU A 152 -1.31 -12.76 -11.19
CA LEU A 152 -1.55 -11.64 -10.28
C LEU A 152 -0.29 -10.81 -10.06
N GLU A 153 0.86 -11.41 -9.73
CA GLU A 153 2.13 -10.70 -9.53
C GLU A 153 2.49 -9.82 -10.73
N ASN A 154 2.35 -10.33 -11.96
CA ASN A 154 2.63 -9.56 -13.17
C ASN A 154 1.67 -8.38 -13.34
N GLN A 155 0.39 -8.56 -13.02
CA GLN A 155 -0.61 -7.48 -13.09
C GLN A 155 -0.35 -6.41 -12.03
N ILE A 156 0.06 -6.82 -10.82
CA ILE A 156 0.44 -5.88 -9.75
C ILE A 156 1.65 -5.04 -10.16
N TRP A 157 2.66 -5.66 -10.79
CA TRP A 157 3.79 -4.92 -11.32
C TRP A 157 3.37 -3.83 -12.31
N ALA A 158 2.50 -4.18 -13.26
CA ALA A 158 2.00 -3.23 -14.25
C ALA A 158 1.18 -2.09 -13.63
N ALA A 159 0.35 -2.40 -12.64
CA ALA A 159 -0.44 -1.40 -11.92
C ALA A 159 0.43 -0.42 -11.14
N VAL A 160 1.42 -0.94 -10.39
CA VAL A 160 2.35 -0.12 -9.62
C VAL A 160 3.20 0.78 -10.53
N GLU A 161 3.75 0.23 -11.63
CA GLU A 161 4.50 1.05 -12.59
C GLU A 161 3.65 2.19 -13.16
N HIS A 162 2.42 1.89 -13.56
CA HIS A 162 1.49 2.89 -14.09
C HIS A 162 1.22 4.02 -13.09
N ASP A 163 0.98 3.69 -11.82
CA ASP A 163 0.69 4.70 -10.80
C ASP A 163 1.94 5.50 -10.41
N ILE A 164 3.09 4.84 -10.28
CA ILE A 164 4.36 5.53 -10.00
C ILE A 164 4.70 6.51 -11.13
N GLU A 165 4.54 6.11 -12.40
CA GLU A 165 4.76 7.02 -13.53
C GLU A 165 3.83 8.23 -13.48
N LYS A 166 2.55 8.04 -13.16
CA LYS A 166 1.61 9.16 -12.99
C LYS A 166 2.02 10.10 -11.86
N LEU A 167 2.43 9.56 -10.72
CA LEU A 167 2.85 10.34 -9.56
C LEU A 167 4.16 11.11 -9.85
N GLU A 168 5.09 10.52 -10.60
CA GLU A 168 6.32 11.21 -11.06
C GLU A 168 5.98 12.36 -12.02
N ILE A 169 5.12 12.13 -13.02
CA ILE A 169 4.71 13.15 -14.00
C ILE A 169 3.96 14.29 -13.32
N SER A 170 3.12 14.01 -12.33
CA SER A 170 2.40 15.04 -11.58
C SER A 170 3.28 15.86 -10.61
N GLY A 171 4.53 15.47 -10.42
CA GLY A 171 5.46 16.10 -9.48
C GLY A 171 5.17 15.79 -8.00
N GLN A 172 4.25 14.87 -7.70
CA GLN A 172 3.91 14.48 -6.33
C GLN A 172 5.04 13.68 -5.67
N LEU A 173 5.86 13.00 -6.45
CA LEU A 173 7.01 12.21 -5.99
C LEU A 173 8.34 12.97 -6.06
N THR A 174 8.36 14.27 -6.32
CA THR A 174 9.60 15.03 -6.24
C THR A 174 10.09 15.01 -4.79
N PRO A 175 11.32 14.52 -4.52
CA PRO A 175 11.88 14.60 -3.19
C PRO A 175 11.88 16.07 -2.78
N ASN A 176 11.29 16.37 -1.62
CA ASN A 176 11.31 17.74 -1.08
C ASN A 176 12.73 18.06 -0.58
N MET A 177 13.65 18.29 -1.52
CA MET A 177 15.06 18.62 -1.25
C MET A 177 15.23 19.96 -0.50
N GLN A 178 14.14 20.71 -0.27
CA GLN A 178 14.22 22.04 0.34
C GLN A 178 14.03 22.05 1.86
N LYS A 179 13.64 20.97 2.50
CA LYS A 179 13.76 20.83 3.95
C LYS A 179 14.99 20.00 4.31
N GLY A 180 16.16 20.54 4.01
CA GLY A 180 17.41 19.96 4.48
C GLY A 180 17.34 19.77 5.97
N ILE A 181 17.45 18.52 6.42
CA ILE A 181 17.81 18.19 7.78
C ILE A 181 19.18 18.84 7.98
N ARG A 182 19.21 20.04 8.57
CA ARG A 182 20.45 20.58 9.13
C ARG A 182 20.84 19.67 10.28
N PHE A 183 21.70 18.69 9.99
CA PHE A 183 22.46 18.07 11.07
C PHE A 183 23.20 19.22 11.74
N LYS A 184 22.84 19.52 12.98
CA LYS A 184 23.71 20.29 13.86
C LYS A 184 24.96 19.44 14.02
N VAL A 185 25.99 19.73 13.23
CA VAL A 185 27.34 19.24 13.51
C VAL A 185 27.68 19.82 14.87
N ASP A 186 27.79 18.97 15.85
CA ASP A 186 28.02 19.33 17.23
C ASP A 186 29.31 20.16 17.29
N SER A 187 29.21 21.36 17.82
CA SER A 187 30.25 22.39 17.91
C SER A 187 31.47 22.01 18.78
N LYS A 188 31.65 20.72 19.04
CA LYS A 188 32.83 20.19 19.78
C LYS A 188 34.11 20.27 18.93
N GLN A 189 34.05 20.13 17.62
CA GLN A 189 35.24 20.24 16.76
C GLN A 189 35.74 21.68 16.61
N GLU A 190 34.87 22.69 16.57
CA GLU A 190 35.28 24.09 16.56
C GLU A 190 35.94 24.55 17.87
N ARG A 191 35.57 23.96 18.99
CA ARG A 191 36.25 24.29 20.27
C ARG A 191 37.65 23.72 20.36
N ILE A 192 37.94 22.58 19.75
CA ILE A 192 39.28 21.98 19.72
C ILE A 192 40.19 22.84 18.81
N GLN A 193 39.71 23.26 17.65
CA GLN A 193 40.54 24.07 16.77
C GLN A 193 40.87 25.46 17.36
N LYS A 194 39.93 26.13 18.02
CA LYS A 194 40.15 27.39 18.72
C LYS A 194 41.10 27.26 19.92
N SER A 195 41.18 26.11 20.57
CA SER A 195 42.09 25.89 21.71
C SER A 195 43.52 25.59 21.24
N VAL A 196 43.72 25.08 20.04
CA VAL A 196 45.05 24.84 19.43
C VAL A 196 45.62 26.13 18.91
N ASP A 197 44.82 26.99 18.28
CA ASP A 197 45.26 28.30 17.74
C ASP A 197 45.59 29.32 18.85
N ALA A 198 44.96 29.17 20.03
CA ALA A 198 45.25 30.05 21.18
C ALA A 198 46.55 29.69 21.95
N LYS A 199 47.12 28.50 21.75
CA LYS A 199 48.39 28.04 22.40
C LYS A 199 49.63 28.20 21.48
N GLY A 200 49.42 28.63 20.24
CA GLY A 200 50.51 28.77 19.25
C GLY A 200 51.08 30.19 19.09
N ARG A 201 50.82 31.13 20.02
CA ARG A 201 51.47 32.44 20.06
C ARG A 201 52.13 32.64 21.41
N ILE A 202 53.34 32.20 21.49
CA ILE A 202 54.43 32.73 22.37
C ILE A 202 55.65 32.91 21.49
#